data_4b40b8047f5745ab3845f0f967ef93f3
#
_entry.id   4b40b8047f5745ab3845f0f967ef93f3
#
_cell.length_a   1.000
_cell.length_b   1.000
_cell.length_c   1.000
_cell.angle_alpha   90.00
_cell.angle_beta   90.00
_cell.angle_gamma   90.00
#
_symmetry.space_group_name_H-M   'P 1'
#
loop_
_entity.id
_entity.type
_entity.pdbx_description
1 polymer ?
#
loop_
_entity_poly.entity_id
_entity_poly.type
_entity_poly.pdbx_seq_one_letter_code
_entity_poly.pdbx_strand_id
1 'polypeptide(L)'
;ISPLYGVFVPKQDWIGMLLGYYFESEVNTFNYLHPIIQKGAKNTINITNSGFLANSVPLPSNESEASALAKCLDTITNKIVLEKSVLTHYTEQREYLLSKMFV
;
A
#
# COMPACT_ATOMS: atom_id res chain seq x y z
N ILE A 1 19.71 8.76 10.31
CA ILE A 1 18.27 8.89 9.97
C ILE A 1 18.00 10.32 9.57
N SER A 2 17.41 10.50 8.41
CA SER A 2 17.04 11.83 7.94
C SER A 2 15.91 12.40 8.81
N PRO A 3 15.97 13.67 9.22
CA PRO A 3 14.87 14.30 9.94
C PRO A 3 13.59 14.44 9.11
N LEU A 4 13.66 14.14 7.80
CA LEU A 4 12.49 14.17 6.91
C LEU A 4 11.65 12.90 6.97
N TYR A 5 12.15 11.86 7.64
CA TYR A 5 11.43 10.58 7.73
C TYR A 5 10.96 10.30 9.15
N GLY A 6 9.71 9.86 9.26
CA GLY A 6 9.20 9.29 10.48
C GLY A 6 9.10 7.77 10.33
N VAL A 7 9.47 7.05 11.37
CA VAL A 7 9.34 5.59 11.42
C VAL A 7 8.46 5.22 12.59
N PHE A 8 7.43 4.43 12.35
CA PHE A 8 6.47 4.02 13.35
C PHE A 8 6.44 2.49 13.43
N VAL A 9 6.42 1.99 14.65
CA VAL A 9 6.34 0.54 14.91
C VAL A 9 4.93 0.23 15.41
N PRO A 10 4.19 -0.68 14.72
CA PRO A 10 2.85 -1.05 15.19
C PRO A 10 2.94 -1.83 16.49
N LYS A 11 1.88 -1.74 17.31
CA LYS A 11 1.81 -2.46 18.58
C LYS A 11 1.75 -3.97 18.40
N GLN A 12 1.17 -4.42 17.30
CA GLN A 12 1.07 -5.84 16.95
C GLN A 12 1.28 -5.99 15.43
N ASP A 13 1.81 -7.14 15.02
CA ASP A 13 2.14 -7.38 13.62
C ASP A 13 0.92 -7.32 12.69
N TRP A 14 -0.22 -7.81 13.14
CA TRP A 14 -1.43 -7.78 12.32
C TRP A 14 -1.93 -6.35 12.07
N ILE A 15 -1.72 -5.44 13.03
CA ILE A 15 -2.06 -4.03 12.85
C ILE A 15 -1.18 -3.42 11.75
N GLY A 16 0.12 -3.69 11.79
CA GLY A 16 1.05 -3.21 10.77
C GLY A 16 0.71 -3.72 9.39
N MET A 17 0.34 -4.98 9.27
CA MET A 17 -0.05 -5.60 8.02
C MET A 17 -1.27 -4.92 7.41
N LEU A 18 -2.31 -4.70 8.21
CA LEU A 18 -3.53 -4.05 7.75
C LEU A 18 -3.31 -2.57 7.42
N LEU A 19 -2.48 -1.87 8.19
CA LEU A 19 -2.12 -0.49 7.89
C LEU A 19 -1.37 -0.39 6.56
N GLY A 20 -0.50 -1.36 6.27
CA GLY A 20 0.16 -1.44 4.98
C GLY A 20 -0.83 -1.50 3.84
N TYR A 21 -1.83 -2.37 3.93
CA TYR A 21 -2.88 -2.45 2.92
C TYR A 21 -3.74 -1.18 2.86
N TYR A 22 -4.08 -0.61 4.02
CA TYR A 22 -4.86 0.61 4.07
C TYR A 22 -4.19 1.74 3.28
N PHE A 23 -2.90 1.94 3.50
CA PHE A 23 -2.17 3.03 2.87
C PHE A 23 -1.71 2.73 1.43
N GLU A 24 -1.92 1.53 0.91
CA GLU A 24 -1.76 1.27 -0.52
C GLU A 24 -2.81 2.00 -1.35
N SER A 25 -3.98 2.25 -0.79
CA SER A 25 -5.02 3.01 -1.46
C SER A 25 -4.70 4.50 -1.42
N GLU A 26 -4.61 5.12 -2.58
CA GLU A 26 -4.39 6.58 -2.68
C GLU A 26 -5.52 7.36 -2.02
N VAL A 27 -6.75 6.89 -2.17
CA VAL A 27 -7.92 7.51 -1.55
C VAL A 27 -7.84 7.44 -0.04
N ASN A 28 -7.51 6.27 0.51
CA ASN A 28 -7.37 6.11 1.96
C ASN A 28 -6.25 6.98 2.51
N THR A 29 -5.12 7.01 1.82
CA THR A 29 -3.97 7.81 2.21
C THR A 29 -4.32 9.30 2.19
N PHE A 30 -4.98 9.77 1.14
CA PHE A 30 -5.44 11.15 1.06
C PHE A 30 -6.39 11.49 2.19
N ASN A 31 -7.39 10.65 2.44
CA ASN A 31 -8.38 10.88 3.48
C ASN A 31 -7.77 10.90 4.88
N TYR A 32 -6.73 10.12 5.11
CA TYR A 32 -6.01 10.12 6.37
C TYR A 32 -5.14 11.38 6.54
N LEU A 33 -4.40 11.74 5.51
CA LEU A 33 -3.41 12.80 5.58
C LEU A 33 -4.01 14.20 5.46
N HIS A 34 -5.08 14.37 4.69
CA HIS A 34 -5.65 15.68 4.40
C HIS A 34 -5.97 16.50 5.66
N PRO A 35 -6.63 15.94 6.69
CA PRO A 35 -6.93 16.71 7.91
C PRO A 35 -5.70 17.09 8.73
N ILE A 36 -4.60 16.35 8.60
CA ILE A 36 -3.40 16.55 9.42
C ILE A 36 -2.29 17.30 8.71
N ILE A 37 -2.44 17.58 7.40
CA ILE A 37 -1.45 18.34 6.65
C ILE A 37 -1.50 19.79 7.10
N GLN A 38 -0.34 20.31 7.49
CA GLN A 38 -0.15 21.72 7.83
C GLN A 38 0.68 22.36 6.72
N LYS A 39 0.17 23.48 6.21
CA LYS A 39 0.92 24.27 5.23
C LYS A 39 1.85 25.22 5.96
N GLY A 40 3.15 25.06 5.73
CA GLY A 40 4.15 26.00 6.20
C GLY A 40 4.23 27.24 5.32
N ALA A 41 5.13 28.14 5.67
CA ALA A 41 5.43 29.31 4.83
C ALA A 41 5.88 28.86 3.44
N LYS A 42 5.50 29.60 2.40
CA LYS A 42 5.85 29.32 1.00
C LYS A 42 5.28 27.99 0.46
N ASN A 43 4.09 27.60 0.93
CA ASN A 43 3.38 26.41 0.47
C ASN A 43 4.10 25.08 0.74
N THR A 44 5.03 25.04 1.69
CA THR A 44 5.59 23.77 2.14
C THR A 44 4.57 22.99 2.95
N ILE A 45 4.51 21.68 2.70
CA ILE A 45 3.65 20.79 3.45
C ILE A 45 4.46 20.19 4.59
N ASN A 46 3.94 20.32 5.81
CA ASN A 46 4.59 19.82 7.02
C ASN A 46 3.68 18.87 7.75
N ILE A 47 4.21 17.69 8.09
CA ILE A 47 3.50 16.69 8.88
C ILE A 47 4.40 16.35 10.08
N THR A 48 3.93 16.64 11.29
CA THR A 48 4.64 16.26 12.49
C THR A 48 4.32 14.82 12.86
N ASN A 49 5.21 14.16 13.59
CA ASN A 49 4.95 12.79 14.06
C ASN A 49 3.70 12.73 14.95
N SER A 50 3.53 13.68 15.85
CA SER A 50 2.34 13.74 16.69
C SER A 50 1.08 14.01 15.89
N GLY A 51 1.16 14.88 14.88
CA GLY A 51 0.04 15.14 13.97
C GLY A 51 -0.35 13.91 13.16
N PHE A 52 0.63 13.17 12.68
CA PHE A 52 0.38 11.93 11.95
C PHE A 52 -0.34 10.90 12.83
N LEU A 53 0.06 10.78 14.09
CA LEU A 53 -0.53 9.81 15.03
C LEU A 53 -1.88 10.26 15.61
N ALA A 54 -2.26 11.52 15.40
CA ALA A 54 -3.49 12.07 15.99
C ALA A 54 -4.77 11.58 15.31
N ASN A 55 -4.68 11.16 14.05
CA ASN A 55 -5.83 10.66 13.32
C ASN A 55 -6.03 9.15 13.58
N SER A 56 -7.19 8.64 13.19
CA SER A 56 -7.58 7.25 13.43
C SER A 56 -7.84 6.51 12.14
N VAL A 57 -7.53 5.22 12.12
CA VAL A 57 -7.84 4.31 11.03
C VAL A 57 -8.84 3.27 11.54
N PRO A 58 -9.97 3.06 10.83
CA PRO A 58 -10.89 1.99 11.23
C PRO A 58 -10.28 0.62 10.93
N LEU A 59 -10.09 -0.17 11.95
CA LEU A 59 -9.56 -1.54 11.85
C LEU A 59 -10.52 -2.52 12.52
N PRO A 60 -10.46 -3.82 12.15
CA PRO A 60 -11.21 -4.84 12.87
C PRO A 60 -10.86 -4.82 14.36
N SER A 61 -11.85 -5.10 15.20
CA SER A 61 -11.69 -5.00 16.65
C SER A 61 -10.91 -6.16 17.27
N ASN A 62 -10.77 -7.28 16.54
CA ASN A 62 -10.08 -8.44 17.07
C ASN A 62 -9.13 -9.03 16.02
N GLU A 63 -8.15 -9.78 16.53
CA GLU A 63 -7.10 -10.38 15.71
C GLU A 63 -7.65 -11.42 14.73
N SER A 64 -8.69 -12.14 15.13
CA SER A 64 -9.29 -13.18 14.27
C SER A 64 -9.87 -12.59 12.99
N GLU A 65 -10.66 -11.53 13.10
CA GLU A 65 -11.20 -10.83 11.93
C GLU A 65 -10.09 -10.20 11.10
N ALA A 66 -9.12 -9.61 11.76
CA ALA A 66 -7.97 -8.99 11.10
C ALA A 66 -7.16 -10.00 10.30
N SER A 67 -6.92 -11.18 10.86
CA SER A 67 -6.21 -12.26 10.17
C SER A 67 -6.97 -12.77 8.95
N ALA A 68 -8.30 -12.92 9.07
CA ALA A 68 -9.13 -13.34 7.94
C ALA A 68 -9.09 -12.33 6.80
N LEU A 69 -9.18 -11.04 7.14
CA LEU A 69 -9.10 -9.96 6.15
C LEU A 69 -7.72 -9.92 5.49
N ALA A 70 -6.66 -10.02 6.27
CA ALA A 70 -5.30 -10.01 5.76
C ALA A 70 -5.05 -11.19 4.81
N LYS A 71 -5.51 -12.39 5.16
CA LYS A 71 -5.41 -13.56 4.29
C LYS A 71 -6.15 -13.37 2.98
N CYS A 72 -7.33 -12.78 3.03
CA CYS A 72 -8.11 -12.47 1.84
C CYS A 72 -7.36 -11.51 0.92
N LEU A 73 -6.82 -10.43 1.48
CA LEU A 73 -6.04 -9.45 0.73
C LEU A 73 -4.76 -10.05 0.14
N ASP A 74 -4.06 -10.88 0.92
CA ASP A 74 -2.86 -11.58 0.46
C ASP A 74 -3.18 -12.51 -0.71
N THR A 75 -4.28 -13.24 -0.63
CA THR A 75 -4.72 -14.14 -1.70
C THR A 75 -5.01 -13.37 -2.99
N ILE A 76 -5.70 -12.24 -2.89
CA ILE A 76 -5.98 -11.38 -4.04
C ILE A 76 -4.68 -10.81 -4.61
N THR A 77 -3.78 -10.34 -3.77
CA THR A 77 -2.49 -9.78 -4.18
C THR A 77 -1.66 -10.83 -4.92
N ASN A 78 -1.58 -12.04 -4.39
CA ASN A 78 -0.86 -13.14 -5.01
C ASN A 78 -1.46 -13.51 -6.37
N LYS A 79 -2.79 -13.48 -6.48
CA LYS A 79 -3.47 -13.72 -7.75
C LYS A 79 -3.11 -12.66 -8.79
N ILE A 80 -3.08 -11.40 -8.40
CA ILE A 80 -2.68 -10.30 -9.29
C ILE A 80 -1.25 -10.50 -9.78
N VAL A 81 -0.32 -10.83 -8.89
CA VAL A 81 1.08 -11.07 -9.25
C VAL A 81 1.19 -12.23 -10.25
N LEU A 82 0.48 -13.32 -9.99
CA LEU A 82 0.49 -14.49 -10.86
C LEU A 82 -0.06 -14.15 -12.24
N GLU A 83 -1.18 -13.46 -12.32
CA GLU A 83 -1.79 -13.08 -13.59
C GLU A 83 -0.88 -12.15 -14.40
N LYS A 84 -0.18 -11.23 -13.74
CA LYS A 84 0.81 -10.35 -14.41
C LYS A 84 1.97 -11.15 -14.98
N SER A 85 2.44 -12.16 -14.26
CA SER A 85 3.51 -13.06 -14.73
C SER A 85 3.06 -13.84 -15.96
N VAL A 86 1.84 -14.39 -15.94
CA VAL A 86 1.27 -15.11 -17.07
C VAL A 86 1.16 -14.19 -18.30
N LEU A 87 0.68 -12.96 -18.09
CA LEU A 87 0.59 -11.99 -19.20
C LEU A 87 1.97 -11.69 -19.79
N THR A 88 2.99 -11.53 -18.97
CA THR A 88 4.35 -11.29 -19.44
C THR A 88 4.84 -12.45 -20.30
N HIS A 89 4.63 -13.68 -19.89
CA HIS A 89 5.02 -14.86 -20.65
C HIS A 89 4.30 -14.96 -21.99
N TYR A 90 3.01 -14.68 -22.02
CA TYR A 90 2.26 -14.68 -23.28
C TYR A 90 2.72 -13.55 -24.23
N THR A 91 3.02 -12.40 -23.69
CA THR A 91 3.55 -11.28 -24.47
C THR A 91 4.90 -11.64 -25.10
N GLU A 92 5.80 -12.25 -24.33
CA GLU A 92 7.10 -12.72 -24.82
C GLU A 92 6.95 -13.78 -25.90
N GLN A 93 6.03 -14.72 -25.71
CA GLN A 93 5.72 -15.76 -26.69
C GLN A 93 5.22 -15.16 -27.98
N ARG A 94 4.33 -14.21 -27.89
CA ARG A 94 3.80 -13.50 -29.06
C ARG A 94 4.92 -12.80 -29.84
N GLU A 95 5.78 -12.08 -29.15
CA GLU A 95 6.90 -11.38 -29.77
C GLU A 95 7.86 -12.36 -30.46
N TYR A 96 8.14 -13.48 -29.82
CA TYR A 96 8.98 -14.52 -30.40
C TYR A 96 8.39 -15.06 -31.69
N LEU A 97 7.10 -15.41 -31.70
CA LEU A 97 6.43 -15.92 -32.89
C LEU A 97 6.40 -14.90 -34.02
N LEU A 98 6.12 -13.64 -33.71
CA LEU A 98 6.12 -12.57 -34.70
C LEU A 98 7.50 -12.41 -35.33
N SER A 99 8.57 -12.49 -34.56
CA SER A 99 9.93 -12.39 -35.07
C SER A 99 10.31 -13.58 -35.95
N LYS A 100 9.76 -14.77 -35.69
CA LYS A 100 10.04 -15.97 -36.50
C LYS A 100 9.21 -16.08 -37.76
N MET A 101 7.96 -15.62 -37.68
CA MET A 101 7.03 -15.77 -38.83
C MET A 101 7.27 -14.75 -39.93
N PHE A 102 7.89 -13.62 -39.62
CA PHE A 102 8.07 -12.51 -40.56
C PHE A 102 9.54 -12.21 -40.86
N VAL A 103 10.37 -13.20 -40.74
CA VAL A 103 11.81 -13.07 -41.09
C VAL A 103 12.01 -12.98 -42.61
#